data_4158c59270d9d2b37879a00b7bf3dd58
#
_entry.id   4158c59270d9d2b37879a00b7bf3dd58
#
_cell.length_a   1.000
_cell.length_b   1.000
_cell.length_c   1.000
_cell.angle_alpha   90.00
_cell.angle_beta   90.00
_cell.angle_gamma   90.00
#
_symmetry.space_group_name_H-M   'P 1'
#
loop_
_entity.id
_entity.type
_entity.pdbx_description
1 polymer ?
#
loop_
_entity_poly.entity_id
_entity_poly.type
_entity_poly.pdbx_seq_one_letter_code
_entity_poly.pdbx_strand_id
1 'polypeptide(L)'
;MKFCQQLSSYLKTKEYSGNRLYSDMFEQAVLCDQGGYDSVALTEHHLINILMMPAPLQFAVKIAEATQNINIITAVVVLPLHDMRVYAGEVIAAQIFTNNRLILGVGRGAFAYEMALLDSPLDQSREKFNESLDVLTALLSREEVSWSGKYYNFDNLTVMPRPMTKNGPPIMMAVLDPEGIYECTKRGFHIMTTPLSGDQQLMLNQVDGFNRAKRDLGEKGDDLSLSLSRVAFIAKNEQDKREKLELAYEYYSRFDNVFTGPGKVSHGMIDILPRKQSMEELNESLLICSVEEMIDQLSPYEEIGIDRLILNMNFGASHEDTMSSIEEFSSKVIPHFR
;
A
#
# COMPACT_ATOMS: atom_id res chain seq x y z
N MET A 1 2.88 -10.41 -15.27
CA MET A 1 2.96 -9.48 -14.11
C MET A 1 1.55 -9.08 -13.67
N LYS A 2 1.28 -8.89 -12.35
CA LYS A 2 -0.04 -8.47 -11.82
C LYS A 2 -0.07 -6.95 -11.61
N PHE A 3 -1.26 -6.35 -11.71
CA PHE A 3 -1.46 -4.92 -11.51
C PHE A 3 -2.48 -4.64 -10.41
N CYS A 4 -2.12 -3.71 -9.52
CA CYS A 4 -2.93 -3.25 -8.40
C CYS A 4 -3.10 -1.72 -8.51
N GLN A 5 -4.32 -1.23 -8.40
CA GLN A 5 -4.57 0.22 -8.30
C GLN A 5 -4.55 0.64 -6.84
N GLN A 6 -3.68 1.56 -6.46
CA GLN A 6 -3.75 2.22 -5.16
C GLN A 6 -4.88 3.25 -5.17
N LEU A 7 -5.89 3.04 -4.36
CA LEU A 7 -6.99 3.98 -4.17
C LEU A 7 -6.49 5.10 -3.23
N SER A 8 -5.92 6.13 -3.82
CA SER A 8 -5.32 7.23 -3.07
C SER A 8 -6.39 8.18 -2.53
N SER A 9 -6.47 8.29 -1.22
CA SER A 9 -7.37 9.18 -0.48
C SER A 9 -6.69 10.52 -0.19
N TYR A 10 -6.26 11.23 -1.25
CA TYR A 10 -5.66 12.55 -1.13
C TYR A 10 -6.72 13.66 -1.20
N LEU A 11 -6.95 14.32 -0.06
CA LEU A 11 -7.81 15.49 0.05
C LEU A 11 -6.99 16.76 -0.24
N LYS A 12 -6.94 17.17 -1.51
CA LYS A 12 -6.12 18.31 -1.95
C LYS A 12 -6.59 19.64 -1.34
N THR A 13 -7.91 19.83 -1.25
CA THR A 13 -8.55 21.02 -0.64
C THR A 13 -9.71 20.60 0.25
N LYS A 14 -10.10 21.45 1.22
CA LYS A 14 -11.23 21.18 2.13
C LYS A 14 -12.59 21.24 1.45
N GLU A 15 -12.70 21.92 0.32
CA GLU A 15 -13.92 22.01 -0.49
C GLU A 15 -14.27 20.66 -1.15
N TYR A 16 -13.27 19.81 -1.37
CA TYR A 16 -13.49 18.45 -1.84
C TYR A 16 -13.89 17.57 -0.66
N SER A 17 -15.18 17.31 -0.51
CA SER A 17 -15.70 16.62 0.67
C SER A 17 -15.19 15.16 0.79
N GLY A 18 -15.01 14.68 2.02
CA GLY A 18 -14.63 13.28 2.27
C GLY A 18 -15.65 12.29 1.70
N ASN A 19 -16.95 12.63 1.68
CA ASN A 19 -17.96 11.80 1.05
C ASN A 19 -17.72 11.62 -0.45
N ARG A 20 -17.40 12.68 -1.17
CA ARG A 20 -17.07 12.63 -2.60
C ARG A 20 -15.77 11.86 -2.83
N LEU A 21 -14.74 12.12 -2.03
CA LEU A 21 -13.46 11.41 -2.14
C LEU A 21 -13.62 9.88 -2.04
N TYR A 22 -14.36 9.41 -1.05
CA TYR A 22 -14.60 7.97 -0.89
C TYR A 22 -15.57 7.39 -1.93
N SER A 23 -16.50 8.20 -2.47
CA SER A 23 -17.30 7.79 -3.63
C SER A 23 -16.43 7.59 -4.87
N ASP A 24 -15.54 8.54 -5.16
CA ASP A 24 -14.61 8.46 -6.29
C ASP A 24 -13.68 7.23 -6.18
N MET A 25 -13.15 6.96 -4.99
CA MET A 25 -12.33 5.77 -4.75
C MET A 25 -13.11 4.47 -4.95
N PHE A 26 -14.37 4.46 -4.56
CA PHE A 26 -15.25 3.31 -4.77
C PHE A 26 -15.52 3.06 -6.27
N GLU A 27 -15.80 4.11 -7.04
CA GLU A 27 -15.98 4.02 -8.50
C GLU A 27 -14.70 3.53 -9.19
N GLN A 28 -13.53 4.01 -8.76
CA GLN A 28 -12.23 3.51 -9.25
C GLN A 28 -12.06 2.01 -8.97
N ALA A 29 -12.44 1.53 -7.78
CA ALA A 29 -12.34 0.11 -7.44
C ALA A 29 -13.23 -0.77 -8.33
N VAL A 30 -14.45 -0.34 -8.61
CA VAL A 30 -15.39 -1.04 -9.52
C VAL A 30 -14.84 -1.06 -10.94
N LEU A 31 -14.29 0.06 -11.43
CA LEU A 31 -13.66 0.12 -12.76
C LEU A 31 -12.46 -0.84 -12.84
N CYS A 32 -11.64 -0.93 -11.79
CA CYS A 32 -10.51 -1.85 -11.75
C CYS A 32 -10.93 -3.33 -11.81
N ASP A 33 -12.02 -3.72 -11.11
CA ASP A 33 -12.57 -5.09 -11.19
C ASP A 33 -13.00 -5.43 -12.61
N GLN A 34 -13.69 -4.51 -13.29
CA GLN A 34 -14.14 -4.65 -14.66
C GLN A 34 -12.99 -4.62 -15.68
N GLY A 35 -11.97 -3.82 -15.41
CA GLY A 35 -10.77 -3.64 -16.25
C GLY A 35 -9.73 -4.75 -16.11
N GLY A 36 -9.94 -5.70 -15.20
CA GLY A 36 -9.05 -6.87 -15.03
C GLY A 36 -7.76 -6.57 -14.28
N TYR A 37 -7.75 -5.59 -13.40
CA TYR A 37 -6.73 -5.48 -12.36
C TYR A 37 -6.81 -6.68 -11.41
N ASP A 38 -5.66 -7.13 -10.89
CA ASP A 38 -5.59 -8.22 -9.90
C ASP A 38 -6.10 -7.76 -8.52
N SER A 39 -5.85 -6.51 -8.18
CA SER A 39 -6.17 -5.99 -6.86
C SER A 39 -6.33 -4.48 -6.82
N VAL A 40 -6.94 -3.99 -5.73
CA VAL A 40 -6.87 -2.58 -5.30
C VAL A 40 -6.19 -2.49 -3.94
N ALA A 41 -5.54 -1.35 -3.64
CA ALA A 41 -4.81 -1.14 -2.40
C ALA A 41 -5.35 0.05 -1.61
N LEU A 42 -5.43 -0.11 -0.28
CA LEU A 42 -5.91 0.88 0.69
C LEU A 42 -4.82 1.15 1.73
N THR A 43 -4.45 2.41 1.93
CA THR A 43 -3.41 2.80 2.89
C THR A 43 -4.03 3.40 4.15
N GLU A 44 -3.65 2.92 5.34
CA GLU A 44 -4.11 3.49 6.60
C GLU A 44 -3.27 4.71 6.98
N HIS A 45 -3.92 5.87 7.07
CA HIS A 45 -3.40 7.07 7.70
C HIS A 45 -4.51 7.87 8.41
N HIS A 46 -4.11 8.61 9.44
CA HIS A 46 -4.97 9.37 10.32
C HIS A 46 -4.54 10.83 10.40
N LEU A 47 -5.47 11.74 10.73
CA LEU A 47 -5.21 13.12 11.13
C LEU A 47 -4.56 14.03 10.06
N ILE A 48 -4.40 13.54 8.84
CA ILE A 48 -3.74 14.23 7.72
C ILE A 48 -4.53 14.07 6.42
N ASN A 49 -4.24 14.91 5.43
CA ASN A 49 -4.98 14.96 4.15
C ASN A 49 -4.37 14.14 3.01
N ILE A 50 -3.28 13.42 3.24
CA ILE A 50 -2.69 12.47 2.28
C ILE A 50 -3.00 11.05 2.74
N LEU A 51 -3.40 10.20 1.79
CA LEU A 51 -3.69 8.79 2.05
C LEU A 51 -4.67 8.57 3.22
N MET A 52 -5.61 9.52 3.37
CA MET A 52 -6.54 9.63 4.49
C MET A 52 -7.57 8.49 4.49
N MET A 53 -7.21 7.36 5.08
CA MET A 53 -8.06 6.18 5.21
C MET A 53 -7.95 5.59 6.63
N PRO A 54 -8.72 6.10 7.60
CA PRO A 54 -8.62 5.66 8.99
C PRO A 54 -9.19 4.25 9.24
N ALA A 55 -9.95 3.70 8.30
CA ALA A 55 -10.64 2.41 8.47
C ALA A 55 -10.57 1.56 7.19
N PRO A 56 -9.38 1.08 6.78
CA PRO A 56 -9.21 0.37 5.52
C PRO A 56 -10.00 -0.94 5.44
N LEU A 57 -10.15 -1.70 6.54
CA LEU A 57 -10.93 -2.94 6.55
C LEU A 57 -12.41 -2.71 6.29
N GLN A 58 -12.99 -1.62 6.82
CA GLN A 58 -14.39 -1.26 6.57
C GLN A 58 -14.61 -0.89 5.09
N PHE A 59 -13.67 -0.13 4.52
CA PHE A 59 -13.75 0.23 3.11
C PHE A 59 -13.50 -0.96 2.19
N ALA A 60 -12.64 -1.91 2.59
CA ALA A 60 -12.43 -3.17 1.89
C ALA A 60 -13.74 -3.99 1.79
N VAL A 61 -14.51 -4.08 2.86
CA VAL A 61 -15.83 -4.76 2.87
C VAL A 61 -16.80 -4.07 1.89
N LYS A 62 -16.85 -2.73 1.91
CA LYS A 62 -17.69 -1.97 0.97
C LYS A 62 -17.32 -2.23 -0.49
N ILE A 63 -16.04 -2.28 -0.83
CA ILE A 63 -15.55 -2.61 -2.19
C ILE A 63 -15.94 -4.04 -2.55
N ALA A 64 -15.74 -4.98 -1.64
CA ALA A 64 -16.01 -6.39 -1.88
C ALA A 64 -17.47 -6.69 -2.23
N GLU A 65 -18.40 -5.93 -1.67
CA GLU A 65 -19.83 -6.08 -1.95
C GLU A 65 -20.21 -5.68 -3.38
N ALA A 66 -19.48 -4.74 -3.98
CA ALA A 66 -19.73 -4.24 -5.33
C ALA A 66 -18.84 -4.86 -6.42
N THR A 67 -17.88 -5.70 -6.05
CA THR A 67 -16.90 -6.32 -6.94
C THR A 67 -16.92 -7.84 -6.82
N GLN A 68 -16.45 -8.56 -7.85
CA GLN A 68 -16.55 -10.02 -7.88
C GLN A 68 -15.19 -10.72 -7.81
N ASN A 69 -14.18 -10.18 -8.50
CA ASN A 69 -12.91 -10.89 -8.72
C ASN A 69 -11.72 -10.22 -8.03
N ILE A 70 -11.74 -8.90 -7.92
CA ILE A 70 -10.59 -8.12 -7.47
C ILE A 70 -10.24 -8.41 -6.00
N ASN A 71 -8.95 -8.62 -5.73
CA ASN A 71 -8.45 -8.70 -4.36
C ASN A 71 -8.32 -7.31 -3.75
N ILE A 72 -8.39 -7.23 -2.43
CA ILE A 72 -8.25 -5.96 -1.71
C ILE A 72 -7.05 -6.08 -0.77
N ILE A 73 -6.06 -5.22 -1.00
CA ILE A 73 -4.81 -5.20 -0.23
C ILE A 73 -4.86 -4.01 0.73
N THR A 74 -4.58 -4.21 2.00
CA THR A 74 -4.20 -3.08 2.84
C THR A 74 -2.73 -2.75 2.59
N ALA A 75 -2.41 -1.47 2.32
CA ALA A 75 -1.08 -1.07 1.86
C ALA A 75 -0.56 0.19 2.57
N VAL A 76 -0.49 0.17 3.89
CA VAL A 76 -0.65 -0.94 4.85
C VAL A 76 -1.62 -0.58 5.97
N VAL A 77 -1.98 -1.54 6.83
CA VAL A 77 -2.48 -1.24 8.17
C VAL A 77 -1.31 -1.04 9.14
N VAL A 78 -1.45 -0.10 10.06
CA VAL A 78 -0.39 0.30 11.00
C VAL A 78 -0.58 -0.44 12.33
N LEU A 79 -0.02 -1.66 12.44
CA LEU A 79 -0.28 -2.53 13.61
C LEU A 79 -0.04 -1.86 14.98
N PRO A 80 0.99 -0.98 15.18
CA PRO A 80 1.17 -0.31 16.46
C PRO A 80 0.01 0.59 16.92
N LEU A 81 -0.92 0.93 16.04
CA LEU A 81 -2.10 1.74 16.38
C LEU A 81 -3.29 0.90 16.87
N HIS A 82 -3.20 -0.45 16.78
CA HIS A 82 -4.29 -1.36 17.10
C HIS A 82 -3.96 -2.28 18.27
N ASP A 83 -4.99 -2.71 19.00
CA ASP A 83 -4.87 -3.82 19.95
C ASP A 83 -5.10 -5.15 19.22
N MET A 84 -4.10 -6.00 19.13
CA MET A 84 -4.16 -7.24 18.36
C MET A 84 -5.23 -8.21 18.87
N ARG A 85 -5.63 -8.14 20.13
CA ARG A 85 -6.71 -8.98 20.70
C ARG A 85 -8.08 -8.66 20.10
N VAL A 86 -8.30 -7.39 19.72
CA VAL A 86 -9.49 -6.90 19.02
C VAL A 86 -9.31 -6.99 17.52
N TYR A 87 -8.15 -6.50 17.05
CA TYR A 87 -7.87 -6.35 15.63
C TYR A 87 -7.85 -7.69 14.87
N ALA A 88 -7.42 -8.79 15.51
CA ALA A 88 -7.49 -10.12 14.91
C ALA A 88 -8.95 -10.51 14.55
N GLY A 89 -9.92 -10.18 15.40
CA GLY A 89 -11.34 -10.37 15.12
C GLY A 89 -11.84 -9.52 13.94
N GLU A 90 -11.39 -8.26 13.85
CA GLU A 90 -11.72 -7.36 12.73
C GLU A 90 -11.15 -7.87 11.40
N VAL A 91 -9.91 -8.36 11.41
CA VAL A 91 -9.25 -8.97 10.23
C VAL A 91 -10.01 -10.21 9.77
N ILE A 92 -10.42 -11.09 10.70
CA ILE A 92 -11.20 -12.30 10.37
C ILE A 92 -12.57 -11.92 9.80
N ALA A 93 -13.26 -10.95 10.41
CA ALA A 93 -14.54 -10.46 9.90
C ALA A 93 -14.39 -9.88 8.49
N ALA A 94 -13.36 -9.07 8.25
CA ALA A 94 -13.07 -8.53 6.93
C ALA A 94 -12.74 -9.65 5.92
N GLN A 95 -11.97 -10.69 6.29
CA GLN A 95 -11.71 -11.85 5.45
C GLN A 95 -13.02 -12.55 5.03
N ILE A 96 -13.93 -12.76 5.98
CA ILE A 96 -15.24 -13.38 5.72
C ILE A 96 -16.08 -12.51 4.79
N PHE A 97 -16.24 -11.22 5.11
CA PHE A 97 -17.10 -10.30 4.35
C PHE A 97 -16.54 -9.99 2.95
N THR A 98 -15.24 -10.05 2.75
CA THR A 98 -14.61 -9.93 1.43
C THR A 98 -14.61 -11.24 0.65
N ASN A 99 -15.22 -12.30 1.18
CA ASN A 99 -15.21 -13.63 0.57
C ASN A 99 -13.78 -14.13 0.27
N ASN A 100 -12.90 -14.00 1.27
CA ASN A 100 -11.48 -14.41 1.21
C ASN A 100 -10.63 -13.67 0.15
N ARG A 101 -11.05 -12.46 -0.28
CA ARG A 101 -10.30 -11.60 -1.20
C ARG A 101 -9.40 -10.58 -0.51
N LEU A 102 -9.34 -10.59 0.84
CA LEU A 102 -8.46 -9.73 1.61
C LEU A 102 -7.01 -10.24 1.58
N ILE A 103 -6.06 -9.35 1.29
CA ILE A 103 -4.63 -9.53 1.52
C ILE A 103 -4.22 -8.49 2.56
N LEU A 104 -3.71 -8.94 3.70
CA LEU A 104 -3.40 -8.07 4.83
C LEU A 104 -1.96 -7.55 4.72
N GLY A 105 -1.81 -6.38 4.13
CA GLY A 105 -0.54 -5.65 4.17
C GLY A 105 -0.38 -4.92 5.50
N VAL A 106 0.78 -5.09 6.14
CA VAL A 106 1.06 -4.58 7.49
C VAL A 106 2.35 -3.76 7.53
N GLY A 107 2.37 -2.74 8.40
CA GLY A 107 3.52 -1.88 8.59
C GLY A 107 3.60 -1.30 10.01
N ARG A 108 4.77 -0.70 10.31
CA ARG A 108 5.04 -0.12 11.64
C ARG A 108 4.56 1.33 11.81
N GLY A 109 4.07 1.95 10.72
CA GLY A 109 3.88 3.39 10.63
C GLY A 109 5.15 4.13 10.22
N ALA A 110 4.96 5.25 9.53
CA ALA A 110 6.06 6.01 8.93
C ALA A 110 6.01 7.52 9.24
N PHE A 111 4.83 8.08 9.53
CA PHE A 111 4.68 9.52 9.71
C PHE A 111 4.74 9.89 11.19
N ALA A 112 5.84 10.55 11.59
CA ALA A 112 6.10 10.91 12.99
C ALA A 112 4.96 11.74 13.61
N TYR A 113 4.33 12.62 12.81
CA TYR A 113 3.23 13.49 13.25
C TYR A 113 2.03 12.69 13.79
N GLU A 114 1.49 11.76 12.98
CA GLU A 114 0.31 10.99 13.40
C GLU A 114 0.66 9.97 14.49
N MET A 115 1.82 9.30 14.36
CA MET A 115 2.27 8.28 15.30
C MET A 115 2.45 8.83 16.71
N ALA A 116 2.98 10.07 16.83
CA ALA A 116 3.14 10.73 18.13
C ALA A 116 1.80 11.13 18.75
N LEU A 117 0.85 11.61 17.95
CA LEU A 117 -0.49 11.99 18.42
C LEU A 117 -1.38 10.79 18.80
N LEU A 118 -1.04 9.59 18.32
CA LEU A 118 -1.75 8.35 18.59
C LEU A 118 -0.97 7.43 19.56
N ASP A 119 -0.16 8.02 20.44
CA ASP A 119 0.58 7.32 21.51
C ASP A 119 1.44 6.13 21.03
N SER A 120 1.96 6.23 19.81
CA SER A 120 2.82 5.19 19.21
C SER A 120 4.03 5.82 18.48
N PRO A 121 4.91 6.57 19.18
CA PRO A 121 6.00 7.31 18.56
C PRO A 121 6.99 6.39 17.82
N LEU A 122 7.63 6.91 16.77
CA LEU A 122 8.45 6.11 15.84
C LEU A 122 9.65 5.40 16.48
N ASP A 123 10.21 5.94 17.56
CA ASP A 123 11.30 5.32 18.31
C ASP A 123 10.89 4.02 19.03
N GLN A 124 9.61 3.86 19.37
CA GLN A 124 9.03 2.67 19.98
C GLN A 124 8.27 1.79 18.98
N SER A 125 7.88 2.34 17.83
CA SER A 125 6.98 1.69 16.87
C SER A 125 7.54 0.38 16.31
N ARG A 126 8.87 0.25 16.14
CA ARG A 126 9.48 -0.98 15.62
C ARG A 126 9.32 -2.17 16.58
N GLU A 127 9.59 -1.95 17.86
CA GLU A 127 9.46 -3.01 18.87
C GLU A 127 7.99 -3.42 19.05
N LYS A 128 7.09 -2.43 19.16
CA LYS A 128 5.65 -2.68 19.26
C LYS A 128 5.10 -3.38 18.02
N PHE A 129 5.54 -3.00 16.82
CA PHE A 129 5.18 -3.66 15.58
C PHE A 129 5.58 -5.12 15.54
N ASN A 130 6.82 -5.44 15.93
CA ASN A 130 7.29 -6.83 15.90
C ASN A 130 6.46 -7.71 16.83
N GLU A 131 6.21 -7.27 18.07
CA GLU A 131 5.37 -8.01 19.00
C GLU A 131 3.91 -8.10 18.52
N SER A 132 3.34 -7.00 17.97
CA SER A 132 2.00 -7.00 17.40
C SER A 132 1.85 -8.00 16.25
N LEU A 133 2.84 -8.07 15.35
CA LEU A 133 2.85 -9.01 14.24
C LEU A 133 2.86 -10.47 14.71
N ASP A 134 3.73 -10.77 15.69
CA ASP A 134 3.85 -12.12 16.25
C ASP A 134 2.55 -12.53 16.99
N VAL A 135 1.96 -11.63 17.77
CA VAL A 135 0.66 -11.84 18.44
C VAL A 135 -0.45 -12.04 17.41
N LEU A 136 -0.56 -11.16 16.40
CA LEU A 136 -1.57 -11.28 15.36
C LEU A 136 -1.46 -12.62 14.62
N THR A 137 -0.26 -12.99 14.21
CA THR A 137 0.01 -14.25 13.51
C THR A 137 -0.38 -15.46 14.38
N ALA A 138 -0.07 -15.41 15.68
CA ALA A 138 -0.46 -16.47 16.63
C ALA A 138 -1.99 -16.56 16.75
N LEU A 139 -2.69 -15.44 16.93
CA LEU A 139 -4.15 -15.38 17.10
C LEU A 139 -4.89 -15.84 15.82
N LEU A 140 -4.35 -15.56 14.63
CA LEU A 140 -4.93 -16.00 13.37
C LEU A 140 -4.72 -17.50 13.10
N SER A 141 -3.60 -18.08 13.56
CA SER A 141 -3.22 -19.45 13.21
C SER A 141 -3.54 -20.50 14.26
N ARG A 142 -3.59 -20.12 15.55
CA ARG A 142 -3.81 -21.06 16.67
C ARG A 142 -5.21 -20.89 17.24
N GLU A 143 -5.78 -21.96 17.78
CA GLU A 143 -7.11 -21.95 18.39
C GLU A 143 -7.11 -21.17 19.70
N GLU A 144 -6.15 -21.43 20.57
CA GLU A 144 -5.96 -20.74 21.84
C GLU A 144 -4.53 -20.22 21.96
N VAL A 145 -4.36 -19.00 22.45
CA VAL A 145 -3.08 -18.32 22.59
C VAL A 145 -2.97 -17.73 24.00
N SER A 146 -1.85 -18.01 24.66
CA SER A 146 -1.36 -17.24 25.81
C SER A 146 -0.13 -16.46 25.36
N TRP A 147 0.04 -15.24 25.85
CA TRP A 147 1.14 -14.36 25.50
C TRP A 147 1.66 -13.60 26.70
N SER A 148 2.98 -13.53 26.85
CA SER A 148 3.66 -12.74 27.89
C SER A 148 4.78 -11.95 27.23
N GLY A 149 4.49 -10.69 26.89
CA GLY A 149 5.41 -9.76 26.23
C GLY A 149 5.42 -8.40 26.90
N LYS A 150 6.02 -7.44 26.23
CA LYS A 150 6.09 -6.06 26.72
C LYS A 150 4.79 -5.29 26.49
N TYR A 151 4.14 -5.50 25.34
CA TYR A 151 2.94 -4.77 24.92
C TYR A 151 1.66 -5.58 25.10
N TYR A 152 1.77 -6.92 25.09
CA TYR A 152 0.63 -7.82 25.24
C TYR A 152 0.90 -8.82 26.36
N ASN A 153 -0.10 -9.00 27.24
CA ASN A 153 -0.07 -10.01 28.28
C ASN A 153 -1.49 -10.55 28.50
N PHE A 154 -1.72 -11.83 28.18
CA PHE A 154 -3.01 -12.49 28.31
C PHE A 154 -2.86 -14.01 28.32
N ASP A 155 -3.85 -14.70 28.92
CA ASP A 155 -3.90 -16.16 28.99
C ASP A 155 -5.15 -16.70 28.29
N ASN A 156 -4.98 -17.84 27.60
CA ASN A 156 -6.06 -18.69 27.05
C ASN A 156 -7.09 -17.91 26.20
N LEU A 157 -6.59 -17.04 25.31
CA LEU A 157 -7.44 -16.25 24.44
C LEU A 157 -7.73 -17.01 23.14
N THR A 158 -9.01 -17.17 22.81
CA THR A 158 -9.49 -17.66 21.51
C THR A 158 -10.23 -16.54 20.79
N VAL A 159 -9.76 -16.17 19.61
CA VAL A 159 -10.45 -15.16 18.78
C VAL A 159 -11.64 -15.80 18.06
N MET A 160 -12.80 -15.15 18.13
CA MET A 160 -14.01 -15.58 17.43
C MET A 160 -14.57 -14.45 16.56
N PRO A 161 -15.06 -14.75 15.31
CA PRO A 161 -15.07 -16.08 14.68
C PRO A 161 -13.65 -16.58 14.35
N ARG A 162 -13.52 -17.85 13.92
CA ARG A 162 -12.24 -18.37 13.44
C ARG A 162 -12.02 -17.98 11.96
N PRO A 163 -10.75 -17.85 11.50
CA PRO A 163 -10.45 -17.56 10.12
C PRO A 163 -11.00 -18.57 9.12
N MET A 164 -11.31 -18.12 7.90
CA MET A 164 -11.74 -19.02 6.81
C MET A 164 -10.63 -19.96 6.34
N THR A 165 -9.37 -19.56 6.49
CA THR A 165 -8.18 -20.32 6.12
C THR A 165 -7.34 -20.62 7.36
N LYS A 166 -6.47 -21.63 7.30
CA LYS A 166 -5.67 -22.10 8.45
C LYS A 166 -4.87 -21.00 9.16
N ASN A 167 -4.41 -20.00 8.42
CA ASN A 167 -3.51 -18.94 8.95
C ASN A 167 -4.10 -17.52 8.78
N GLY A 168 -5.41 -17.40 8.53
CA GLY A 168 -6.02 -16.11 8.19
C GLY A 168 -5.73 -15.67 6.75
N PRO A 169 -5.94 -14.40 6.40
CA PRO A 169 -5.61 -13.87 5.09
C PRO A 169 -4.09 -13.88 4.85
N PRO A 170 -3.61 -13.94 3.58
CA PRO A 170 -2.19 -13.76 3.29
C PRO A 170 -1.66 -12.45 3.88
N ILE A 171 -0.46 -12.48 4.48
CA ILE A 171 0.18 -11.30 5.08
C ILE A 171 1.30 -10.79 4.16
N MET A 172 1.30 -9.49 3.93
CA MET A 172 2.30 -8.77 3.13
C MET A 172 2.98 -7.70 4.00
N MET A 173 4.31 -7.69 4.00
CA MET A 173 5.11 -6.76 4.80
C MET A 173 5.55 -5.55 3.98
N ALA A 174 5.29 -4.33 4.47
CA ALA A 174 5.87 -3.13 3.87
C ALA A 174 7.28 -2.89 4.43
N VAL A 175 8.28 -3.00 3.57
CA VAL A 175 9.69 -2.86 3.92
C VAL A 175 10.43 -2.11 2.83
N LEU A 176 11.23 -1.09 3.19
CA LEU A 176 12.01 -0.28 2.25
C LEU A 176 13.47 -0.69 2.19
N ASP A 177 14.03 -1.13 3.32
CA ASP A 177 15.43 -1.53 3.45
C ASP A 177 15.68 -2.90 2.80
N PRO A 178 16.66 -3.05 1.89
CA PRO A 178 16.94 -4.32 1.21
C PRO A 178 17.24 -5.51 2.14
N GLU A 179 17.98 -5.30 3.23
CA GLU A 179 18.23 -6.36 4.20
C GLU A 179 16.98 -6.69 5.05
N GLY A 180 16.16 -5.67 5.37
CA GLY A 180 14.85 -5.88 5.97
C GLY A 180 13.92 -6.69 5.07
N ILE A 181 13.96 -6.47 3.75
CA ILE A 181 13.25 -7.27 2.74
C ILE A 181 13.72 -8.73 2.80
N TYR A 182 15.02 -8.96 2.78
CA TYR A 182 15.60 -10.29 2.89
C TYR A 182 15.11 -11.02 4.16
N GLU A 183 15.22 -10.39 5.33
CA GLU A 183 14.81 -10.99 6.61
C GLU A 183 13.30 -11.28 6.68
N CYS A 184 12.45 -10.37 6.21
CA CYS A 184 11.00 -10.59 6.20
C CYS A 184 10.60 -11.71 5.22
N THR A 185 11.25 -11.78 4.06
CA THR A 185 11.04 -12.86 3.08
C THR A 185 11.45 -14.22 3.67
N LYS A 186 12.59 -14.29 4.39
CA LYS A 186 13.05 -15.51 5.09
C LYS A 186 12.05 -15.99 6.15
N ARG A 187 11.26 -15.10 6.73
CA ARG A 187 10.17 -15.44 7.67
C ARG A 187 8.90 -15.94 6.96
N GLY A 188 8.85 -15.95 5.63
CA GLY A 188 7.72 -16.43 4.83
C GLY A 188 6.65 -15.38 4.54
N PHE A 189 6.98 -14.09 4.59
CA PHE A 189 6.05 -13.02 4.24
C PHE A 189 6.19 -12.60 2.78
N HIS A 190 5.06 -12.30 2.13
CA HIS A 190 5.05 -11.50 0.90
C HIS A 190 5.58 -10.10 1.18
N ILE A 191 6.20 -9.46 0.20
CA ILE A 191 6.80 -8.16 0.35
C ILE A 191 6.09 -7.09 -0.48
N MET A 192 5.93 -5.93 0.12
CA MET A 192 5.56 -4.68 -0.52
C MET A 192 6.68 -3.67 -0.29
N THR A 193 7.17 -3.04 -1.35
CA THR A 193 8.22 -2.04 -1.27
C THR A 193 8.00 -0.90 -2.25
N THR A 194 8.78 0.15 -2.13
CA THR A 194 8.80 1.29 -3.05
C THR A 194 10.16 1.98 -2.97
N PRO A 195 10.75 2.41 -4.07
CA PRO A 195 11.90 3.32 -4.04
C PRO A 195 11.49 4.76 -3.67
N LEU A 196 10.18 5.03 -3.48
CA LEU A 196 9.62 6.38 -3.34
C LEU A 196 9.93 7.23 -4.58
N SER A 197 10.57 8.39 -4.38
CA SER A 197 11.18 9.21 -5.45
C SER A 197 12.68 8.91 -5.63
N GLY A 198 13.16 7.77 -5.13
CA GLY A 198 14.56 7.32 -5.26
C GLY A 198 14.88 6.77 -6.64
N ASP A 199 16.17 6.51 -6.86
CA ASP A 199 16.70 6.06 -8.12
C ASP A 199 16.44 4.56 -8.41
N GLN A 200 16.77 4.17 -9.63
CA GLN A 200 16.65 2.79 -10.10
C GLN A 200 17.54 1.82 -9.30
N GLN A 201 18.71 2.26 -8.83
CA GLN A 201 19.62 1.40 -8.07
C GLN A 201 19.02 0.97 -6.74
N LEU A 202 18.32 1.86 -6.03
CA LEU A 202 17.61 1.52 -4.82
C LEU A 202 16.56 0.43 -5.09
N MET A 203 15.78 0.58 -6.15
CA MET A 203 14.80 -0.43 -6.56
C MET A 203 15.47 -1.79 -6.85
N LEU A 204 16.56 -1.81 -7.59
CA LEU A 204 17.28 -3.06 -7.91
C LEU A 204 17.83 -3.73 -6.64
N ASN A 205 18.33 -2.96 -5.68
CA ASN A 205 18.79 -3.49 -4.40
C ASN A 205 17.63 -4.11 -3.58
N GLN A 206 16.44 -3.49 -3.63
CA GLN A 206 15.24 -4.03 -2.98
C GLN A 206 14.82 -5.37 -3.60
N VAL A 207 14.81 -5.45 -4.93
CA VAL A 207 14.50 -6.68 -5.68
C VAL A 207 15.55 -7.78 -5.38
N ASP A 208 16.83 -7.43 -5.33
CA ASP A 208 17.89 -8.40 -5.00
C ASP A 208 17.72 -8.96 -3.58
N GLY A 209 17.38 -8.13 -2.61
CA GLY A 209 17.10 -8.60 -1.24
C GLY A 209 16.02 -9.69 -1.21
N PHE A 210 14.92 -9.48 -1.94
CA PHE A 210 13.85 -10.47 -2.07
C PHE A 210 14.32 -11.74 -2.79
N ASN A 211 14.98 -11.61 -3.93
CA ASN A 211 15.43 -12.75 -4.74
C ASN A 211 16.50 -13.58 -4.02
N ARG A 212 17.40 -12.97 -3.23
CA ARG A 212 18.36 -13.69 -2.37
C ARG A 212 17.62 -14.57 -1.35
N ALA A 213 16.64 -13.99 -0.67
CA ALA A 213 15.86 -14.72 0.33
C ALA A 213 15.07 -15.88 -0.27
N LYS A 214 14.46 -15.70 -1.45
CA LYS A 214 13.78 -16.79 -2.17
C LYS A 214 14.73 -17.94 -2.52
N ARG A 215 15.92 -17.63 -3.04
CA ARG A 215 16.94 -18.64 -3.33
C ARG A 215 17.32 -19.45 -2.09
N ASP A 216 17.48 -18.77 -0.93
CA ASP A 216 17.83 -19.43 0.32
C ASP A 216 16.69 -20.25 0.95
N LEU A 217 15.44 -19.96 0.60
CA LEU A 217 14.27 -20.72 1.02
C LEU A 217 14.00 -21.95 0.15
N GLY A 218 14.46 -21.93 -1.12
CA GLY A 218 14.12 -22.95 -2.11
C GLY A 218 12.60 -23.04 -2.32
N GLU A 219 12.06 -24.23 -2.45
CA GLU A 219 10.61 -24.49 -2.69
C GLU A 219 9.67 -23.75 -1.70
N LYS A 220 10.13 -23.48 -0.47
CA LYS A 220 9.33 -22.71 0.52
C LYS A 220 9.14 -21.24 0.13
N GLY A 221 9.96 -20.72 -0.77
CA GLY A 221 9.87 -19.37 -1.27
C GLY A 221 9.03 -19.22 -2.54
N ASP A 222 8.60 -20.32 -3.18
CA ASP A 222 7.96 -20.28 -4.50
C ASP A 222 6.66 -19.46 -4.50
N ASP A 223 5.86 -19.58 -3.45
CA ASP A 223 4.59 -18.85 -3.30
C ASP A 223 4.75 -17.38 -2.86
N LEU A 224 5.96 -16.97 -2.46
CA LEU A 224 6.19 -15.60 -2.01
C LEU A 224 6.28 -14.64 -3.20
N SER A 225 5.70 -13.45 -3.02
CA SER A 225 5.61 -12.42 -4.06
C SER A 225 6.16 -11.07 -3.60
N LEU A 226 6.76 -10.35 -4.56
CA LEU A 226 7.22 -8.98 -4.42
C LEU A 226 6.27 -8.03 -5.13
N SER A 227 5.72 -7.09 -4.38
CA SER A 227 4.91 -5.98 -4.91
C SER A 227 5.71 -4.68 -4.84
N LEU A 228 5.77 -3.94 -5.95
CA LEU A 228 6.45 -2.65 -6.06
C LEU A 228 5.43 -1.53 -6.24
N SER A 229 5.46 -0.52 -5.37
CA SER A 229 4.59 0.66 -5.50
C SER A 229 5.27 1.77 -6.31
N ARG A 230 4.53 2.35 -7.28
CA ARG A 230 4.97 3.45 -8.13
C ARG A 230 3.85 4.46 -8.36
N VAL A 231 4.20 5.74 -8.47
CA VAL A 231 3.30 6.74 -9.06
C VAL A 231 3.31 6.55 -10.58
N ALA A 232 2.13 6.39 -11.16
CA ALA A 232 1.96 6.17 -12.59
C ALA A 232 0.75 6.94 -13.10
N PHE A 233 0.78 7.35 -14.37
CA PHE A 233 -0.34 8.01 -15.04
C PHE A 233 -0.20 7.92 -16.55
N ILE A 234 -1.28 7.60 -17.27
CA ILE A 234 -1.31 7.67 -18.73
C ILE A 234 -1.60 9.11 -19.15
N ALA A 235 -0.60 9.81 -19.63
CA ALA A 235 -0.72 11.19 -20.11
C ALA A 235 -1.20 11.23 -21.57
N LYS A 236 -2.18 12.09 -21.85
CA LYS A 236 -2.81 12.24 -23.18
C LYS A 236 -1.86 12.90 -24.20
N ASN A 237 -0.96 13.74 -23.74
CA ASN A 237 0.02 14.50 -24.52
C ASN A 237 1.04 15.18 -23.60
N GLU A 238 2.04 15.86 -24.17
CA GLU A 238 3.10 16.55 -23.42
C GLU A 238 2.61 17.67 -22.49
N GLN A 239 1.51 18.34 -22.83
CA GLN A 239 0.92 19.35 -21.97
C GLN A 239 0.30 18.70 -20.73
N ASP A 240 -0.49 17.65 -20.91
CA ASP A 240 -1.10 16.87 -19.81
C ASP A 240 -0.02 16.23 -18.92
N LYS A 241 1.05 15.69 -19.53
CA LYS A 241 2.23 15.17 -18.79
C LYS A 241 2.82 16.22 -17.84
N ARG A 242 3.03 17.44 -18.34
CA ARG A 242 3.56 18.54 -17.50
C ARG A 242 2.64 18.90 -16.36
N GLU A 243 1.33 19.01 -16.62
CA GLU A 243 0.33 19.31 -15.59
C GLU A 243 0.29 18.20 -14.52
N LYS A 244 0.37 16.94 -14.91
CA LYS A 244 0.43 15.81 -13.97
C LYS A 244 1.74 15.78 -13.16
N LEU A 245 2.87 16.15 -13.76
CA LEU A 245 4.14 16.29 -13.04
C LEU A 245 4.10 17.40 -11.99
N GLU A 246 3.46 18.55 -12.27
CA GLU A 246 3.27 19.61 -11.30
C GLU A 246 2.41 19.14 -10.11
N LEU A 247 1.33 18.39 -10.36
CA LEU A 247 0.53 17.77 -9.30
C LEU A 247 1.32 16.76 -8.48
N ALA A 248 2.12 15.91 -9.12
CA ALA A 248 2.98 14.95 -8.45
C ALA A 248 4.05 15.65 -7.59
N TYR A 249 4.61 16.76 -8.08
CA TYR A 249 5.60 17.55 -7.32
C TYR A 249 4.97 18.16 -6.06
N GLU A 250 3.75 18.70 -6.13
CA GLU A 250 3.02 19.19 -4.96
C GLU A 250 2.69 18.06 -3.98
N TYR A 251 2.25 16.91 -4.49
CA TYR A 251 1.95 15.73 -3.68
C TYR A 251 3.19 15.26 -2.90
N TYR A 252 4.32 15.10 -3.57
CA TYR A 252 5.56 14.68 -2.93
C TYR A 252 6.13 15.74 -1.97
N SER A 253 5.91 17.03 -2.23
CA SER A 253 6.27 18.10 -1.30
C SER A 253 5.56 17.94 0.05
N ARG A 254 4.27 17.59 0.04
CA ARG A 254 3.50 17.27 1.25
C ARG A 254 3.95 15.95 1.87
N PHE A 255 4.16 14.92 1.05
CA PHE A 255 4.60 13.60 1.50
C PHE A 255 5.95 13.68 2.21
N ASP A 256 6.93 14.35 1.62
CA ASP A 256 8.27 14.53 2.22
C ASP A 256 8.20 15.29 3.55
N ASN A 257 7.29 16.28 3.67
CA ASN A 257 7.09 17.01 4.91
C ASN A 257 6.73 16.10 6.09
N VAL A 258 5.86 15.12 5.90
CA VAL A 258 5.42 14.22 6.99
C VAL A 258 6.24 12.94 7.09
N PHE A 259 6.91 12.51 6.02
CA PHE A 259 7.69 11.27 5.99
C PHE A 259 9.11 11.45 6.57
N THR A 260 9.85 12.41 6.06
CA THR A 260 11.24 12.68 6.47
C THR A 260 11.47 14.11 6.95
N GLY A 261 10.49 14.97 6.75
CA GLY A 261 10.54 16.39 7.07
C GLY A 261 10.06 16.73 8.48
N PRO A 262 9.79 18.01 8.72
CA PRO A 262 9.43 18.51 10.05
C PRO A 262 8.01 18.20 10.53
N GLY A 263 7.16 17.57 9.70
CA GLY A 263 5.78 17.21 10.06
C GLY A 263 4.86 18.43 10.26
N LYS A 264 5.01 19.47 9.44
CA LYS A 264 4.16 20.67 9.55
C LYS A 264 2.76 20.40 9.00
N VAL A 265 1.78 20.37 9.91
CA VAL A 265 0.38 20.11 9.61
C VAL A 265 -0.48 21.17 10.28
N SER A 266 -1.38 21.82 9.53
CA SER A 266 -2.29 22.84 9.99
C SER A 266 -3.74 22.41 9.73
N HIS A 267 -4.52 22.20 10.79
CA HIS A 267 -5.94 21.76 10.70
C HIS A 267 -6.12 20.50 9.83
N GLY A 268 -5.22 19.52 9.94
CA GLY A 268 -5.23 18.27 9.17
C GLY A 268 -4.67 18.39 7.75
N MET A 269 -4.32 19.59 7.29
CA MET A 269 -3.69 19.81 5.99
C MET A 269 -2.18 19.88 6.15
N ILE A 270 -1.46 19.07 5.40
CA ILE A 270 0.00 19.06 5.38
C ILE A 270 0.49 20.26 4.57
N ASP A 271 1.40 21.06 5.13
CA ASP A 271 1.99 22.20 4.45
C ASP A 271 2.87 21.76 3.28
N ILE A 272 2.85 22.53 2.18
CA ILE A 272 3.76 22.36 1.06
C ILE A 272 5.12 22.95 1.47
N LEU A 273 6.18 22.15 1.38
CA LEU A 273 7.55 22.58 1.65
C LEU A 273 8.43 22.45 0.40
N PRO A 274 9.44 23.32 0.26
CA PRO A 274 10.41 23.19 -0.84
C PRO A 274 11.10 21.82 -0.82
N ARG A 275 11.21 21.20 -1.99
CA ARG A 275 11.93 19.94 -2.20
C ARG A 275 13.37 20.21 -2.65
N LYS A 276 14.26 19.25 -2.36
CA LYS A 276 15.62 19.26 -2.92
C LYS A 276 15.65 18.74 -4.36
N GLN A 277 14.81 17.74 -4.66
CA GLN A 277 14.69 17.14 -5.98
C GLN A 277 14.02 18.12 -6.95
N SER A 278 14.59 18.29 -8.14
CA SER A 278 14.00 19.12 -9.20
C SER A 278 12.79 18.42 -9.86
N MET A 279 12.06 19.17 -10.69
CA MET A 279 10.95 18.61 -11.48
C MET A 279 11.45 17.60 -12.52
N GLU A 280 12.61 17.85 -13.12
CA GLU A 280 13.26 16.98 -14.08
C GLU A 280 13.68 15.66 -13.44
N GLU A 281 14.36 15.69 -12.29
CA GLU A 281 14.74 14.50 -11.53
C GLU A 281 13.50 13.70 -11.06
N LEU A 282 12.41 14.40 -10.70
CA LEU A 282 11.16 13.73 -10.34
C LEU A 282 10.54 13.04 -11.55
N ASN A 283 10.52 13.67 -12.72
CA ASN A 283 10.02 13.08 -13.96
C ASN A 283 10.75 11.78 -14.33
N GLU A 284 12.06 11.70 -14.12
CA GLU A 284 12.85 10.50 -14.37
C GLU A 284 12.47 9.34 -13.41
N SER A 285 11.95 9.68 -12.23
CA SER A 285 11.60 8.69 -11.21
C SER A 285 10.13 8.22 -11.25
N LEU A 286 9.24 8.86 -12.04
CA LEU A 286 7.82 8.56 -12.11
C LEU A 286 7.43 7.94 -13.46
N LEU A 287 6.32 7.20 -13.45
CA LEU A 287 5.72 6.58 -14.64
C LEU A 287 4.56 7.46 -15.18
N ILE A 288 4.84 8.74 -15.50
CA ILE A 288 3.87 9.68 -16.09
C ILE A 288 4.22 9.85 -17.57
N CYS A 289 3.55 9.11 -18.45
CA CYS A 289 3.97 8.97 -19.85
C CYS A 289 2.82 8.50 -20.75
N SER A 290 3.05 8.37 -22.07
CA SER A 290 2.11 7.77 -23.02
C SER A 290 1.90 6.26 -22.76
N VAL A 291 0.93 5.66 -23.43
CA VAL A 291 0.66 4.20 -23.35
C VAL A 291 1.89 3.40 -23.83
N GLU A 292 2.48 3.81 -24.95
CA GLU A 292 3.64 3.13 -25.56
C GLU A 292 4.85 3.20 -24.64
N GLU A 293 5.16 4.39 -24.11
CA GLU A 293 6.26 4.57 -23.15
C GLU A 293 6.01 3.77 -21.84
N MET A 294 4.75 3.67 -21.39
CA MET A 294 4.39 2.89 -20.21
C MET A 294 4.71 1.40 -20.41
N ILE A 295 4.36 0.83 -21.54
CA ILE A 295 4.66 -0.56 -21.87
C ILE A 295 6.16 -0.80 -21.88
N ASP A 296 6.92 0.09 -22.55
CA ASP A 296 8.38 0.00 -22.64
C ASP A 296 9.04 0.09 -21.25
N GLN A 297 8.58 1.01 -20.39
CA GLN A 297 9.14 1.21 -19.05
C GLN A 297 8.77 0.09 -18.08
N LEU A 298 7.64 -0.59 -18.26
CA LEU A 298 7.21 -1.69 -17.39
C LEU A 298 7.81 -3.04 -17.77
N SER A 299 8.21 -3.26 -19.03
CA SER A 299 8.77 -4.53 -19.50
C SER A 299 9.98 -5.00 -18.68
N PRO A 300 10.97 -4.15 -18.33
CA PRO A 300 12.08 -4.56 -17.48
C PRO A 300 11.68 -4.99 -16.06
N TYR A 301 10.56 -4.50 -15.55
CA TYR A 301 10.10 -4.87 -14.20
C TYR A 301 9.68 -6.34 -14.09
N GLU A 302 9.08 -6.88 -15.13
CA GLU A 302 8.75 -8.30 -15.19
C GLU A 302 10.01 -9.17 -15.25
N GLU A 303 11.02 -8.75 -16.04
CA GLU A 303 12.28 -9.47 -16.20
C GLU A 303 13.10 -9.58 -14.91
N ILE A 304 13.07 -8.56 -14.05
CA ILE A 304 13.78 -8.57 -12.77
C ILE A 304 13.03 -9.29 -11.65
N GLY A 305 11.81 -9.77 -11.90
CA GLY A 305 11.05 -10.60 -10.97
C GLY A 305 10.11 -9.85 -10.04
N ILE A 306 9.56 -8.72 -10.48
CA ILE A 306 8.47 -8.03 -9.78
C ILE A 306 7.14 -8.74 -10.13
N ASP A 307 6.48 -9.31 -9.12
CA ASP A 307 5.25 -10.07 -9.31
C ASP A 307 4.02 -9.16 -9.49
N ARG A 308 4.00 -8.01 -8.79
CA ARG A 308 2.88 -7.06 -8.82
C ARG A 308 3.37 -5.62 -8.79
N LEU A 309 2.73 -4.75 -9.59
CA LEU A 309 2.87 -3.30 -9.49
C LEU A 309 1.65 -2.71 -8.80
N ILE A 310 1.88 -1.92 -7.75
CA ILE A 310 0.87 -1.10 -7.07
C ILE A 310 1.00 0.31 -7.63
N LEU A 311 0.03 0.74 -8.42
CA LEU A 311 0.06 1.98 -9.18
C LEU A 311 -0.77 3.05 -8.48
N ASN A 312 -0.13 4.15 -8.05
CA ASN A 312 -0.83 5.33 -7.57
C ASN A 312 -1.07 6.28 -8.75
N MET A 313 -2.31 6.30 -9.26
CA MET A 313 -2.73 7.17 -10.35
C MET A 313 -3.50 8.41 -9.86
N ASN A 314 -3.70 8.56 -8.54
CA ASN A 314 -4.32 9.75 -7.95
C ASN A 314 -3.38 10.40 -6.93
N PHE A 315 -2.60 11.36 -7.39
CA PHE A 315 -1.73 12.23 -6.62
C PHE A 315 -2.19 13.70 -6.67
N GLY A 316 -3.51 13.91 -6.86
CA GLY A 316 -4.16 15.23 -6.96
C GLY A 316 -4.75 15.53 -8.35
N ALA A 317 -4.75 14.55 -9.25
CA ALA A 317 -5.50 14.61 -10.51
C ALA A 317 -7.02 14.65 -10.25
N SER A 318 -7.79 15.13 -11.22
CA SER A 318 -9.24 15.07 -11.14
C SER A 318 -9.73 13.62 -11.14
N HIS A 319 -10.95 13.39 -10.63
CA HIS A 319 -11.56 12.06 -10.69
C HIS A 319 -11.70 11.58 -12.15
N GLU A 320 -12.14 12.45 -13.02
CA GLU A 320 -12.31 12.15 -14.46
C GLU A 320 -10.98 11.74 -15.13
N ASP A 321 -9.91 12.50 -14.90
CA ASP A 321 -8.58 12.15 -15.42
C ASP A 321 -8.06 10.83 -14.85
N THR A 322 -8.28 10.60 -13.54
CA THR A 322 -7.87 9.36 -12.87
C THR A 322 -8.63 8.15 -13.47
N MET A 323 -9.94 8.26 -13.66
CA MET A 323 -10.76 7.21 -14.28
C MET A 323 -10.30 6.93 -15.72
N SER A 324 -10.04 7.98 -16.51
CA SER A 324 -9.53 7.85 -17.88
C SER A 324 -8.17 7.12 -17.91
N SER A 325 -7.25 7.47 -16.99
CA SER A 325 -5.93 6.82 -16.91
C SER A 325 -6.05 5.34 -16.52
N ILE A 326 -6.93 4.99 -15.57
CA ILE A 326 -7.21 3.60 -15.16
C ILE A 326 -7.78 2.80 -16.33
N GLU A 327 -8.76 3.37 -17.08
CA GLU A 327 -9.39 2.73 -18.24
C GLU A 327 -8.41 2.50 -19.37
N GLU A 328 -7.59 3.50 -19.73
CA GLU A 328 -6.55 3.36 -20.74
C GLU A 328 -5.50 2.33 -20.35
N PHE A 329 -5.05 2.36 -19.10
CA PHE A 329 -4.11 1.37 -18.59
C PHE A 329 -4.69 -0.06 -18.67
N SER A 330 -5.93 -0.25 -18.26
CA SER A 330 -6.60 -1.56 -18.28
C SER A 330 -6.79 -2.11 -19.70
N SER A 331 -7.19 -1.24 -20.64
CA SER A 331 -7.50 -1.65 -22.01
C SER A 331 -6.30 -1.76 -22.94
N LYS A 332 -5.23 -0.97 -22.67
CA LYS A 332 -4.09 -0.83 -23.59
C LYS A 332 -2.77 -1.35 -23.00
N VAL A 333 -2.56 -1.31 -21.68
CA VAL A 333 -1.30 -1.73 -21.05
C VAL A 333 -1.39 -3.15 -20.50
N ILE A 334 -2.40 -3.45 -19.65
CA ILE A 334 -2.55 -4.78 -19.03
C ILE A 334 -2.47 -5.94 -20.03
N PRO A 335 -3.09 -5.87 -21.25
CA PRO A 335 -3.05 -6.98 -22.21
C PRO A 335 -1.65 -7.39 -22.68
N HIS A 336 -0.66 -6.49 -22.61
CA HIS A 336 0.72 -6.80 -23.00
C HIS A 336 1.49 -7.66 -21.98
N PHE A 337 0.98 -7.76 -20.73
CA PHE A 337 1.64 -8.46 -19.62
C PHE A 337 0.85 -9.69 -19.12
N ARG A 338 -0.12 -10.16 -19.91
CA ARG A 338 -0.95 -11.36 -19.63
C ARG A 338 -0.46 -12.61 -20.33
#